data_53f08ec3a839429e9644ce6d4bdb5ab6
#
_entry.id   53f08ec3a839429e9644ce6d4bdb5ab6
#
_cell.length_a   1.000
_cell.length_b   1.000
_cell.length_c   1.000
_cell.angle_alpha   90.00
_cell.angle_beta   90.00
_cell.angle_gamma   90.00
#
_symmetry.space_group_name_H-M   'P 1'
#
loop_
_entity.id
_entity.type
_entity.pdbx_description
1 polymer ?
#
loop_
_entity_poly.entity_id
_entity_poly.type
_entity_poly.pdbx_seq_one_letter_code
_entity_poly.pdbx_strand_id
1 'polypeptide(L)'
;MVTCVGESLIDFVPEGTTKNSFGLPIWKPVAGGSPFNCAIAAARLGAEVQFVGTVSTDMFGDHIMERLRTEHVDVSLIKRVDFHSTLAFVKREAKGTASYAFLANEAADRAFTLDMVPLRLPAGGLLQFGSISLIGDPAGQSILSLVAREKNRRVCAFDPNIRPNIVTDETVYRARLEQALEASSILKTSDEDLEYMYPGRSLEYAVNAAMKKGVRIVIVTRGVNGTEAYFDSRKTSAQAVPVEVADTIGAGDSFHAAILVWLNEHGVREPVHLHELTIEDIREALVFATKVAAITCSRTGSDPPRRRELSE
;
A
#
# COMPACT_ATOMS: atom_id res chain seq x y z
N MET A 1 12.08 2.10 -11.73
CA MET A 1 10.62 2.27 -11.90
C MET A 1 9.88 1.48 -10.83
N VAL A 2 8.79 2.03 -10.28
CA VAL A 2 7.89 1.37 -9.32
C VAL A 2 6.55 1.12 -10.03
N THR A 3 6.04 -0.10 -9.97
CA THR A 3 4.71 -0.47 -10.47
C THR A 3 3.81 -0.72 -9.26
N CYS A 4 2.70 0.01 -9.12
CA CYS A 4 1.70 -0.22 -8.10
C CYS A 4 0.48 -0.91 -8.72
N VAL A 5 0.02 -1.99 -8.09
CA VAL A 5 -1.06 -2.83 -8.62
C VAL A 5 -2.15 -2.99 -7.57
N GLY A 6 -3.37 -2.62 -7.91
CA GLY A 6 -4.52 -2.84 -7.03
C GLY A 6 -5.59 -1.76 -7.10
N GLU A 7 -6.24 -1.52 -5.96
CA GLU A 7 -7.39 -0.63 -5.86
C GLU A 7 -7.03 0.85 -5.94
N SER A 8 -7.98 1.59 -6.48
CA SER A 8 -8.14 3.02 -6.29
C SER A 8 -9.61 3.32 -6.00
N LEU A 9 -9.88 4.18 -5.06
CA LEU A 9 -11.21 4.40 -4.51
C LEU A 9 -11.39 5.87 -4.07
N ILE A 10 -12.59 6.20 -3.58
CA ILE A 10 -12.85 7.49 -2.96
C ILE A 10 -13.11 7.33 -1.48
N ASP A 11 -12.24 7.93 -0.68
CA ASP A 11 -12.44 8.09 0.76
C ASP A 11 -13.29 9.34 1.03
N PHE A 12 -14.42 9.16 1.71
CA PHE A 12 -15.21 10.24 2.28
C PHE A 12 -14.72 10.53 3.69
N VAL A 13 -13.85 11.52 3.81
CA VAL A 13 -13.22 11.89 5.09
C VAL A 13 -14.05 12.98 5.77
N PRO A 14 -14.37 12.88 7.09
CA PRO A 14 -15.11 13.92 7.80
C PRO A 14 -14.35 15.25 7.79
N GLU A 15 -15.02 16.34 7.40
CA GLU A 15 -14.47 17.69 7.44
C GLU A 15 -14.67 18.29 8.84
N GLY A 16 -13.67 18.10 9.70
CA GLY A 16 -13.72 18.57 11.09
C GLY A 16 -14.80 17.88 11.93
N THR A 17 -15.34 18.60 12.91
CA THR A 17 -16.42 18.16 13.80
C THR A 17 -17.78 18.76 13.44
N THR A 18 -17.83 19.60 12.40
CA THR A 18 -19.02 20.30 11.94
C THR A 18 -20.05 19.33 11.37
N LYS A 19 -21.30 19.51 11.75
CA LYS A 19 -22.44 18.76 11.21
C LYS A 19 -23.28 19.68 10.33
N ASN A 20 -23.91 19.08 9.32
CA ASN A 20 -24.89 19.78 8.48
C ASN A 20 -26.21 20.03 9.25
N SER A 21 -27.17 20.71 8.62
CA SER A 21 -28.48 21.02 9.20
C SER A 21 -29.30 19.78 9.63
N PHE A 22 -28.94 18.58 9.15
CA PHE A 22 -29.56 17.32 9.50
C PHE A 22 -28.81 16.54 10.59
N GLY A 23 -27.76 17.13 11.19
CA GLY A 23 -26.96 16.49 12.22
C GLY A 23 -25.95 15.47 11.71
N LEU A 24 -25.77 15.32 10.39
CA LEU A 24 -24.81 14.42 9.76
C LEU A 24 -23.46 15.10 9.58
N PRO A 25 -22.34 14.34 9.66
CA PRO A 25 -21.02 14.84 9.30
C PRO A 25 -21.02 15.42 7.88
N ILE A 26 -20.18 16.41 7.65
CA ILE A 26 -19.83 16.85 6.29
C ILE A 26 -18.63 16.03 5.88
N TRP A 27 -18.71 15.38 4.72
CA TRP A 27 -17.60 14.59 4.17
C TRP A 27 -16.97 15.26 2.97
N LYS A 28 -15.65 15.21 2.91
CA LYS A 28 -14.87 15.60 1.74
C LYS A 28 -14.43 14.34 0.98
N PRO A 29 -14.81 14.19 -0.30
CA PRO A 29 -14.31 13.09 -1.12
C PRO A 29 -12.84 13.31 -1.47
N VAL A 30 -12.02 12.27 -1.30
CA VAL A 30 -10.58 12.28 -1.61
C VAL A 30 -10.24 10.98 -2.32
N ALA A 31 -9.51 11.03 -3.42
CA ALA A 31 -9.00 9.83 -4.07
C ALA A 31 -8.00 9.12 -3.16
N GLY A 32 -8.15 7.82 -2.99
CA GLY A 32 -7.39 6.97 -2.08
C GLY A 32 -7.31 5.51 -2.56
N GLY A 33 -7.02 4.62 -1.62
CA GLY A 33 -6.65 3.23 -1.85
C GLY A 33 -5.16 3.01 -1.62
N SER A 34 -4.76 1.91 -0.98
CA SER A 34 -3.36 1.73 -0.56
C SER A 34 -2.38 1.71 -1.75
N PRO A 35 -2.60 0.94 -2.84
CA PRO A 35 -1.74 1.00 -4.02
C PRO A 35 -1.74 2.36 -4.71
N PHE A 36 -2.89 3.04 -4.74
CA PHE A 36 -3.01 4.39 -5.29
C PHE A 36 -2.18 5.40 -4.46
N ASN A 37 -2.31 5.38 -3.13
CA ASN A 37 -1.56 6.24 -2.23
C ASN A 37 -0.05 5.99 -2.33
N CYS A 38 0.35 4.72 -2.44
CA CYS A 38 1.74 4.34 -2.66
C CYS A 38 2.27 4.89 -3.98
N ALA A 39 1.49 4.81 -5.07
CA ALA A 39 1.88 5.35 -6.37
C ALA A 39 2.09 6.88 -6.32
N ILE A 40 1.15 7.62 -5.70
CA ILE A 40 1.28 9.06 -5.51
C ILE A 40 2.51 9.42 -4.68
N ALA A 41 2.73 8.71 -3.57
CA ALA A 41 3.88 8.96 -2.71
C ALA A 41 5.20 8.69 -3.43
N ALA A 42 5.33 7.57 -4.14
CA ALA A 42 6.53 7.24 -4.90
C ALA A 42 6.83 8.26 -6.01
N ALA A 43 5.80 8.72 -6.73
CA ALA A 43 5.95 9.75 -7.76
C ALA A 43 6.40 11.10 -7.16
N ARG A 44 5.82 11.53 -6.05
CA ARG A 44 6.22 12.75 -5.33
C ARG A 44 7.64 12.68 -4.77
N LEU A 45 8.12 11.49 -4.46
CA LEU A 45 9.51 11.23 -4.05
C LEU A 45 10.48 11.15 -5.23
N GLY A 46 10.00 11.29 -6.48
CA GLY A 46 10.82 11.39 -7.69
C GLY A 46 11.02 10.09 -8.45
N ALA A 47 10.32 9.01 -8.09
CA ALA A 47 10.39 7.77 -8.86
C ALA A 47 9.56 7.85 -10.14
N GLU A 48 9.98 7.13 -11.17
CA GLU A 48 9.10 6.77 -12.28
C GLU A 48 8.09 5.73 -11.79
N VAL A 49 6.79 6.02 -11.92
CA VAL A 49 5.71 5.18 -11.38
C VAL A 49 4.71 4.84 -12.46
N GLN A 50 4.26 3.57 -12.44
CA GLN A 50 3.18 3.06 -13.28
C GLN A 50 2.10 2.45 -12.39
N PHE A 51 0.84 2.69 -12.72
CA PHE A 51 -0.31 2.10 -12.03
C PHE A 51 -1.00 1.05 -12.91
N VAL A 52 -1.33 -0.10 -12.30
CA VAL A 52 -2.03 -1.21 -12.96
C VAL A 52 -3.30 -1.54 -12.16
N GLY A 53 -4.42 -1.55 -12.85
CA GLY A 53 -5.72 -1.88 -12.25
C GLY A 53 -6.89 -1.44 -13.12
N THR A 54 -8.06 -1.42 -12.53
CA THR A 54 -9.30 -0.97 -13.16
C THR A 54 -9.85 0.26 -12.45
N VAL A 55 -10.35 1.22 -13.21
CA VAL A 55 -10.95 2.47 -12.73
C VAL A 55 -12.29 2.70 -13.42
N SER A 56 -13.29 3.13 -12.66
CA SER A 56 -14.62 3.45 -13.16
C SER A 56 -14.62 4.50 -14.27
N THR A 57 -15.61 4.43 -15.17
CA THR A 57 -15.92 5.52 -16.12
C THR A 57 -16.79 6.62 -15.50
N ASP A 58 -17.17 6.50 -14.22
CA ASP A 58 -17.93 7.53 -13.50
C ASP A 58 -17.10 8.78 -13.16
N MET A 59 -17.75 9.80 -12.61
CA MET A 59 -17.11 11.07 -12.23
C MET A 59 -15.98 10.90 -11.19
N PHE A 60 -16.07 9.90 -10.33
CA PHE A 60 -15.06 9.60 -9.34
C PHE A 60 -13.84 8.91 -9.97
N GLY A 61 -14.08 8.00 -10.93
CA GLY A 61 -13.03 7.41 -11.73
C GLY A 61 -12.28 8.46 -12.56
N ASP A 62 -12.96 9.47 -13.08
CA ASP A 62 -12.31 10.59 -13.77
C ASP A 62 -11.41 11.38 -12.81
N HIS A 63 -11.86 11.63 -11.59
CA HIS A 63 -11.07 12.30 -10.55
C HIS A 63 -9.82 11.48 -10.16
N ILE A 64 -9.95 10.15 -10.01
CA ILE A 64 -8.82 9.24 -9.76
C ILE A 64 -7.79 9.34 -10.90
N MET A 65 -8.24 9.26 -12.15
CA MET A 65 -7.38 9.35 -13.33
C MET A 65 -6.67 10.70 -13.43
N GLU A 66 -7.37 11.80 -13.18
CA GLU A 66 -6.81 13.14 -13.17
C GLU A 66 -5.73 13.27 -12.09
N ARG A 67 -6.00 12.76 -10.88
CA ARG A 67 -5.05 12.80 -9.77
C ARG A 67 -3.76 12.05 -10.09
N LEU A 68 -3.84 10.84 -10.65
CA LEU A 68 -2.67 10.08 -11.07
C LEU A 68 -1.85 10.83 -12.13
N ARG A 69 -2.51 11.39 -13.15
CA ARG A 69 -1.83 12.17 -14.21
C ARG A 69 -1.16 13.43 -13.67
N THR A 70 -1.82 14.15 -12.78
CA THR A 70 -1.28 15.38 -12.16
C THR A 70 -0.01 15.10 -11.35
N GLU A 71 0.09 13.92 -10.75
CA GLU A 71 1.31 13.48 -10.04
C GLU A 71 2.27 12.68 -10.94
N HIS A 72 2.09 12.74 -12.27
CA HIS A 72 2.97 12.12 -13.28
C HIS A 72 3.09 10.61 -13.17
N VAL A 73 2.06 9.92 -12.67
CA VAL A 73 1.97 8.45 -12.69
C VAL A 73 1.55 8.00 -14.09
N ASP A 74 2.25 7.02 -14.66
CA ASP A 74 1.87 6.39 -15.93
C ASP A 74 0.57 5.57 -15.73
N VAL A 75 -0.47 5.95 -16.45
CA VAL A 75 -1.81 5.37 -16.40
C VAL A 75 -2.11 4.48 -17.61
N SER A 76 -1.12 4.19 -18.45
CA SER A 76 -1.31 3.47 -19.72
C SER A 76 -1.80 2.03 -19.54
N LEU A 77 -1.58 1.43 -18.37
CA LEU A 77 -2.03 0.08 -18.03
C LEU A 77 -3.32 0.05 -17.20
N ILE A 78 -3.95 1.19 -16.98
CA ILE A 78 -5.28 1.24 -16.35
C ILE A 78 -6.36 0.88 -17.38
N LYS A 79 -7.29 0.04 -16.99
CA LYS A 79 -8.50 -0.26 -17.76
C LYS A 79 -9.68 0.51 -17.20
N ARG A 80 -10.37 1.26 -18.06
CA ARG A 80 -11.63 1.94 -17.68
C ARG A 80 -12.77 0.96 -17.88
N VAL A 81 -13.62 0.82 -16.85
CA VAL A 81 -14.74 -0.14 -16.82
C VAL A 81 -16.03 0.57 -16.40
N ASP A 82 -17.17 0.07 -16.92
CA ASP A 82 -18.50 0.59 -16.60
C ASP A 82 -19.07 -0.09 -15.34
N PHE A 83 -18.38 0.11 -14.24
CA PHE A 83 -18.78 -0.24 -12.88
C PHE A 83 -18.58 1.00 -12.01
N HIS A 84 -19.32 1.14 -10.91
CA HIS A 84 -19.14 2.30 -10.02
C HIS A 84 -17.79 2.27 -9.31
N SER A 85 -17.28 3.43 -8.92
CA SER A 85 -16.12 3.54 -8.06
C SER A 85 -16.42 2.98 -6.66
N THR A 86 -15.45 2.33 -6.02
CA THR A 86 -15.53 2.00 -4.59
C THR A 86 -15.56 3.29 -3.76
N LEU A 87 -16.50 3.36 -2.81
CA LEU A 87 -16.61 4.45 -1.84
C LEU A 87 -16.32 3.94 -0.44
N ALA A 88 -15.45 4.62 0.29
CA ALA A 88 -15.13 4.33 1.68
C ALA A 88 -15.49 5.53 2.56
N PHE A 89 -16.39 5.33 3.52
CA PHE A 89 -16.75 6.36 4.50
C PHE A 89 -15.90 6.19 5.74
N VAL A 90 -15.10 7.21 6.04
CA VAL A 90 -14.21 7.22 7.21
C VAL A 90 -14.96 7.77 8.41
N LYS A 91 -14.95 7.02 9.52
CA LYS A 91 -15.39 7.50 10.82
C LYS A 91 -14.20 7.57 11.76
N ARG A 92 -13.95 8.74 12.32
CA ARG A 92 -12.92 8.92 13.36
C ARG A 92 -13.47 8.44 14.70
N GLU A 93 -12.82 7.49 15.31
CA GLU A 93 -13.15 7.03 16.65
C GLU A 93 -12.47 7.90 17.72
N ALA A 94 -13.02 7.90 18.95
CA ALA A 94 -12.56 8.76 20.03
C ALA A 94 -11.08 8.57 20.45
N LYS A 95 -10.47 7.44 20.06
CA LYS A 95 -9.07 7.12 20.35
C LYS A 95 -8.10 7.42 19.17
N GLY A 96 -8.57 8.14 18.13
CA GLY A 96 -7.74 8.48 16.97
C GLY A 96 -7.62 7.36 15.91
N THR A 97 -8.23 6.20 16.14
CA THR A 97 -8.33 5.14 15.13
C THR A 97 -9.44 5.47 14.12
N ALA A 98 -9.24 5.11 12.85
CA ALA A 98 -10.27 5.25 11.83
C ALA A 98 -11.01 3.92 11.64
N SER A 99 -12.35 3.97 11.59
CA SER A 99 -13.17 2.86 11.10
C SER A 99 -13.75 3.22 9.73
N TYR A 100 -14.01 2.19 8.92
CA TYR A 100 -14.41 2.37 7.53
C TYR A 100 -15.70 1.61 7.24
N ALA A 101 -16.61 2.25 6.50
CA ALA A 101 -17.73 1.60 5.85
C ALA A 101 -17.51 1.64 4.33
N PHE A 102 -17.45 0.47 3.69
CA PHE A 102 -17.19 0.37 2.27
C PHE A 102 -18.46 0.07 1.46
N LEU A 103 -18.64 0.79 0.35
CA LEU A 103 -19.55 0.46 -0.73
C LEU A 103 -18.70 -0.03 -1.91
N ALA A 104 -18.45 -1.33 -1.98
CA ALA A 104 -17.46 -1.93 -2.87
C ALA A 104 -17.99 -3.18 -3.61
N ASN A 105 -19.27 -3.53 -3.48
CA ASN A 105 -19.85 -4.65 -4.23
C ASN A 105 -19.93 -4.28 -5.71
N GLU A 106 -19.45 -5.15 -6.60
CA GLU A 106 -19.44 -4.92 -8.05
C GLU A 106 -18.77 -3.60 -8.47
N ALA A 107 -17.77 -3.15 -7.70
CA ALA A 107 -17.07 -1.92 -7.97
C ALA A 107 -15.94 -2.10 -8.99
N ALA A 108 -15.53 -0.99 -9.60
CA ALA A 108 -14.55 -0.97 -10.70
C ALA A 108 -13.21 -1.60 -10.34
N ASP A 109 -12.66 -1.31 -9.17
CA ASP A 109 -11.37 -1.85 -8.70
C ASP A 109 -11.40 -3.38 -8.49
N ARG A 110 -12.59 -3.96 -8.30
CA ARG A 110 -12.82 -5.41 -8.16
C ARG A 110 -13.03 -6.11 -9.50
N ALA A 111 -13.27 -5.37 -10.58
CA ALA A 111 -13.55 -5.91 -11.91
C ALA A 111 -12.28 -6.25 -12.72
N PHE A 112 -11.10 -6.25 -12.11
CA PHE A 112 -9.83 -6.56 -12.77
C PHE A 112 -9.70 -8.05 -13.05
N THR A 113 -9.95 -8.46 -14.30
CA THR A 113 -9.94 -9.86 -14.75
C THR A 113 -8.59 -10.28 -15.32
N LEU A 114 -8.36 -11.59 -15.49
CA LEU A 114 -7.11 -12.15 -15.99
C LEU A 114 -6.73 -11.67 -17.40
N ASP A 115 -7.72 -11.42 -18.27
CA ASP A 115 -7.52 -10.89 -19.62
C ASP A 115 -7.12 -9.41 -19.62
N MET A 116 -7.40 -8.68 -18.53
CA MET A 116 -6.96 -7.29 -18.33
C MET A 116 -5.53 -7.20 -17.78
N VAL A 117 -4.99 -8.29 -17.26
CA VAL A 117 -3.59 -8.33 -16.78
C VAL A 117 -2.64 -8.02 -17.92
N PRO A 118 -1.75 -7.01 -17.80
CA PRO A 118 -0.80 -6.69 -18.85
C PRO A 118 0.06 -7.89 -19.22
N LEU A 119 0.18 -8.18 -20.51
CA LEU A 119 1.01 -9.28 -21.01
C LEU A 119 2.49 -9.11 -20.64
N ARG A 120 2.94 -7.85 -20.60
CA ARG A 120 4.31 -7.49 -20.19
C ARG A 120 4.29 -6.20 -19.38
N LEU A 121 5.11 -6.16 -18.35
CA LEU A 121 5.53 -4.93 -17.70
C LEU A 121 6.92 -4.52 -18.23
N PRO A 122 7.31 -3.23 -18.15
CA PRO A 122 8.66 -2.79 -18.47
C PRO A 122 9.72 -3.61 -17.73
N ALA A 123 10.89 -3.81 -18.26
CA ALA A 123 11.91 -4.69 -17.70
C ALA A 123 12.43 -4.20 -16.33
N GLY A 124 12.55 -5.11 -15.36
CA GLY A 124 13.07 -4.82 -14.02
C GLY A 124 12.18 -3.90 -13.19
N GLY A 125 12.60 -3.58 -11.97
CA GLY A 125 11.93 -2.64 -11.07
C GLY A 125 11.23 -3.31 -9.90
N LEU A 126 10.45 -2.51 -9.17
CA LEU A 126 9.73 -2.95 -7.98
C LEU A 126 8.24 -2.98 -8.27
N LEU A 127 7.55 -3.98 -7.75
CA LEU A 127 6.12 -4.15 -7.89
C LEU A 127 5.48 -4.17 -6.49
N GLN A 128 4.63 -3.18 -6.21
CA GLN A 128 3.85 -3.09 -4.98
C GLN A 128 2.45 -3.61 -5.21
N PHE A 129 1.93 -4.40 -4.25
CA PHE A 129 0.58 -4.93 -4.28
C PHE A 129 0.10 -5.28 -2.86
N GLY A 130 -1.20 -5.55 -2.71
CA GLY A 130 -1.79 -5.96 -1.44
C GLY A 130 -3.13 -5.33 -1.15
N SER A 131 -3.38 -5.04 0.14
CA SER A 131 -4.56 -4.34 0.65
C SER A 131 -5.89 -5.04 0.29
N ILE A 132 -6.95 -4.28 0.20
CA ILE A 132 -8.30 -4.79 -0.09
C ILE A 132 -8.44 -5.39 -1.50
N SER A 133 -7.48 -5.12 -2.39
CA SER A 133 -7.45 -5.69 -3.74
C SER A 133 -7.41 -7.22 -3.75
N LEU A 134 -6.91 -7.83 -2.67
CA LEU A 134 -6.83 -9.29 -2.54
C LEU A 134 -8.07 -9.94 -1.92
N ILE A 135 -9.06 -9.16 -1.46
CA ILE A 135 -10.21 -9.70 -0.73
C ILE A 135 -11.17 -10.45 -1.67
N GLY A 136 -11.46 -9.88 -2.85
CA GLY A 136 -12.49 -10.41 -3.76
C GLY A 136 -11.95 -10.80 -5.14
N ASP A 137 -12.68 -11.70 -5.81
CA ASP A 137 -12.49 -12.02 -7.23
C ASP A 137 -13.36 -11.13 -8.12
N PRO A 138 -12.93 -10.92 -9.38
CA PRO A 138 -11.75 -11.50 -10.05
C PRO A 138 -10.41 -10.81 -9.74
N ALA A 139 -10.41 -9.65 -9.08
CA ALA A 139 -9.22 -8.83 -8.90
C ALA A 139 -8.12 -9.56 -8.10
N GLY A 140 -8.47 -10.20 -6.98
CA GLY A 140 -7.50 -10.89 -6.13
C GLY A 140 -6.73 -11.97 -6.90
N GLN A 141 -7.44 -12.82 -7.65
CA GLN A 141 -6.81 -13.86 -8.46
C GLN A 141 -5.96 -13.27 -9.59
N SER A 142 -6.41 -12.21 -10.25
CA SER A 142 -5.71 -11.57 -11.35
C SER A 142 -4.40 -10.91 -10.89
N ILE A 143 -4.44 -10.22 -9.75
CA ILE A 143 -3.25 -9.60 -9.14
C ILE A 143 -2.25 -10.66 -8.72
N LEU A 144 -2.67 -11.71 -8.01
CA LEU A 144 -1.78 -12.79 -7.60
C LEU A 144 -1.15 -13.52 -8.80
N SER A 145 -1.91 -13.70 -9.88
CA SER A 145 -1.40 -14.25 -11.13
C SER A 145 -0.32 -13.37 -11.76
N LEU A 146 -0.52 -12.05 -11.79
CA LEU A 146 0.48 -11.08 -12.25
C LEU A 146 1.75 -11.16 -11.42
N VAL A 147 1.60 -11.07 -10.08
CA VAL A 147 2.75 -11.07 -9.16
C VAL A 147 3.54 -12.38 -9.24
N ALA A 148 2.85 -13.52 -9.28
CA ALA A 148 3.48 -14.83 -9.42
C ALA A 148 4.30 -14.95 -10.72
N ARG A 149 3.82 -14.35 -11.81
CA ARG A 149 4.56 -14.30 -13.08
C ARG A 149 5.81 -13.41 -13.00
N GLU A 150 5.73 -12.32 -12.26
CA GLU A 150 6.78 -11.30 -12.21
C GLU A 150 7.83 -11.55 -11.11
N LYS A 151 7.56 -12.36 -10.10
CA LYS A 151 8.37 -12.53 -8.87
C LYS A 151 9.84 -12.87 -9.07
N ASN A 152 10.20 -13.48 -10.19
CA ASN A 152 11.59 -13.83 -10.50
C ASN A 152 12.32 -12.74 -11.32
N ARG A 153 11.60 -11.70 -11.77
CA ARG A 153 12.10 -10.62 -12.63
C ARG A 153 12.06 -9.26 -11.94
N ARG A 154 11.33 -9.18 -10.80
CA ARG A 154 11.08 -7.94 -10.06
C ARG A 154 11.11 -8.20 -8.59
N VAL A 155 11.44 -7.19 -7.84
CA VAL A 155 11.22 -7.19 -6.39
C VAL A 155 9.74 -6.95 -6.14
N CYS A 156 9.01 -7.99 -5.76
CA CYS A 156 7.61 -7.90 -5.38
C CYS A 156 7.50 -7.55 -3.89
N ALA A 157 6.85 -6.44 -3.59
CA ALA A 157 6.67 -5.92 -2.24
C ALA A 157 5.18 -5.96 -1.87
N PHE A 158 4.89 -6.73 -0.85
CA PHE A 158 3.55 -6.97 -0.33
C PHE A 158 3.25 -6.12 0.89
N ASP A 159 2.11 -5.44 0.88
CA ASP A 159 1.52 -4.78 2.06
C ASP A 159 0.12 -5.35 2.28
N PRO A 160 -0.09 -6.22 3.28
CA PRO A 160 -1.41 -6.80 3.54
C PRO A 160 -2.46 -5.75 3.86
N ASN A 161 -2.11 -4.74 4.64
CA ASN A 161 -2.97 -3.60 4.99
C ASN A 161 -4.44 -4.03 5.24
N ILE A 162 -4.59 -4.99 6.15
CA ILE A 162 -5.80 -5.80 6.32
C ILE A 162 -6.98 -4.96 6.84
N ARG A 163 -8.16 -5.21 6.29
CA ARG A 163 -9.42 -4.64 6.72
C ARG A 163 -10.42 -5.76 7.04
N PRO A 164 -10.39 -6.33 8.25
CA PRO A 164 -11.18 -7.53 8.60
C PRO A 164 -12.68 -7.36 8.36
N ASN A 165 -13.20 -6.14 8.56
CA ASN A 165 -14.62 -5.81 8.46
C ASN A 165 -15.23 -5.93 7.05
N ILE A 166 -14.39 -6.09 6.00
CA ILE A 166 -14.87 -6.28 4.63
C ILE A 166 -14.47 -7.63 4.03
N VAL A 167 -13.85 -8.49 4.82
CA VAL A 167 -13.53 -9.85 4.43
C VAL A 167 -14.81 -10.69 4.50
N THR A 168 -15.28 -11.18 3.37
CA THR A 168 -16.51 -11.98 3.27
C THR A 168 -16.26 -13.47 3.39
N ASP A 169 -15.10 -13.94 2.93
CA ASP A 169 -14.64 -15.33 3.06
C ASP A 169 -13.22 -15.35 3.62
N GLU A 170 -13.14 -15.60 4.92
CA GLU A 170 -11.86 -15.59 5.64
C GLU A 170 -10.93 -16.73 5.18
N THR A 171 -11.47 -17.88 4.82
CA THR A 171 -10.69 -19.02 4.36
C THR A 171 -10.00 -18.72 3.04
N VAL A 172 -10.75 -18.20 2.09
CA VAL A 172 -10.21 -17.78 0.78
C VAL A 172 -9.21 -16.65 0.95
N TYR A 173 -9.53 -15.66 1.79
CA TYR A 173 -8.63 -14.51 1.98
C TYR A 173 -7.31 -14.93 2.64
N ARG A 174 -7.34 -15.79 3.67
CA ARG A 174 -6.12 -16.34 4.29
C ARG A 174 -5.26 -17.11 3.29
N ALA A 175 -5.87 -17.93 2.43
CA ALA A 175 -5.15 -18.63 1.37
C ALA A 175 -4.46 -17.66 0.39
N ARG A 176 -5.09 -16.51 0.08
CA ARG A 176 -4.49 -15.47 -0.75
C ARG A 176 -3.33 -14.74 -0.07
N LEU A 177 -3.44 -14.46 1.24
CA LEU A 177 -2.32 -13.88 1.99
C LEU A 177 -1.10 -14.82 1.96
N GLU A 178 -1.31 -16.12 2.08
CA GLU A 178 -0.25 -17.12 1.94
C GLU A 178 0.38 -17.10 0.55
N GLN A 179 -0.43 -17.09 -0.51
CA GLN A 179 0.05 -16.99 -1.90
C GLN A 179 0.79 -15.67 -2.15
N ALA A 180 0.33 -14.57 -1.58
CA ALA A 180 0.98 -13.27 -1.66
C ALA A 180 2.37 -13.30 -1.02
N LEU A 181 2.53 -13.92 0.14
CA LEU A 181 3.83 -14.12 0.78
C LEU A 181 4.78 -14.94 -0.10
N GLU A 182 4.31 -16.05 -0.69
CA GLU A 182 5.10 -16.92 -1.57
C GLU A 182 5.52 -16.23 -2.88
N ALA A 183 4.83 -15.17 -3.27
CA ALA A 183 5.15 -14.38 -4.44
C ALA A 183 5.97 -13.12 -4.13
N SER A 184 6.27 -12.87 -2.85
CA SER A 184 6.90 -11.61 -2.41
C SER A 184 8.36 -11.78 -2.03
N SER A 185 9.15 -10.76 -2.33
CA SER A 185 10.52 -10.60 -1.83
C SER A 185 10.56 -9.73 -0.58
N ILE A 186 9.60 -8.81 -0.45
CA ILE A 186 9.48 -7.88 0.68
C ILE A 186 8.07 -7.98 1.24
N LEU A 187 7.97 -8.07 2.56
CA LEU A 187 6.74 -7.88 3.33
C LEU A 187 6.89 -6.59 4.15
N LYS A 188 6.04 -5.59 3.89
CA LYS A 188 5.82 -4.49 4.81
C LYS A 188 4.46 -4.72 5.45
N THR A 189 4.39 -4.69 6.76
CA THR A 189 3.19 -5.03 7.53
C THR A 189 3.12 -4.19 8.81
N SER A 190 1.97 -4.18 9.48
CA SER A 190 1.81 -3.66 10.83
C SER A 190 1.79 -4.80 11.86
N ASP A 191 1.87 -4.47 13.14
CA ASP A 191 1.67 -5.44 14.22
C ASP A 191 0.22 -5.96 14.24
N GLU A 192 -0.77 -5.11 13.90
CA GLU A 192 -2.17 -5.53 13.76
C GLU A 192 -2.37 -6.52 12.60
N ASP A 193 -1.74 -6.28 11.46
CA ASP A 193 -1.80 -7.20 10.32
C ASP A 193 -1.19 -8.56 10.68
N LEU A 194 -0.06 -8.56 11.38
CA LEU A 194 0.59 -9.80 11.82
C LEU A 194 -0.27 -10.57 12.82
N GLU A 195 -0.95 -9.88 13.75
CA GLU A 195 -1.88 -10.52 14.68
C GLU A 195 -3.06 -11.17 13.92
N TYR A 196 -3.57 -10.52 12.85
CA TYR A 196 -4.60 -11.13 12.01
C TYR A 196 -4.07 -12.35 11.26
N MET A 197 -2.86 -12.27 10.66
CA MET A 197 -2.26 -13.37 9.90
C MET A 197 -1.87 -14.55 10.78
N TYR A 198 -1.36 -14.29 11.97
CA TYR A 198 -0.81 -15.29 12.91
C TYR A 198 -1.34 -15.09 14.33
N PRO A 199 -2.65 -15.31 14.57
CA PRO A 199 -3.30 -14.98 15.84
C PRO A 199 -2.61 -15.63 17.05
N GLY A 200 -2.30 -14.83 18.06
CA GLY A 200 -1.67 -15.28 19.32
C GLY A 200 -0.24 -15.80 19.15
N ARG A 201 0.42 -15.56 18.02
CA ARG A 201 1.82 -15.92 17.82
C ARG A 201 2.76 -14.77 18.12
N SER A 202 3.98 -15.09 18.50
CA SER A 202 5.00 -14.05 18.69
C SER A 202 5.39 -13.40 17.36
N LEU A 203 5.87 -12.17 17.41
CA LEU A 203 6.43 -11.47 16.26
C LEU A 203 7.53 -12.29 15.57
N GLU A 204 8.41 -12.89 16.36
CA GLU A 204 9.49 -13.74 15.83
C GLU A 204 8.94 -14.95 15.05
N TYR A 205 7.86 -15.57 15.53
CA TYR A 205 7.18 -16.63 14.80
C TYR A 205 6.65 -16.12 13.45
N ALA A 206 5.94 -15.01 13.44
CA ALA A 206 5.33 -14.44 12.25
C ALA A 206 6.40 -14.04 11.20
N VAL A 207 7.47 -13.39 11.63
CA VAL A 207 8.62 -13.04 10.78
C VAL A 207 9.26 -14.28 10.17
N ASN A 208 9.55 -15.30 11.00
CA ASN A 208 10.14 -16.55 10.53
C ASN A 208 9.21 -17.31 9.57
N ALA A 209 7.90 -17.27 9.80
CA ALA A 209 6.91 -17.86 8.91
C ALA A 209 6.93 -17.20 7.52
N ALA A 210 6.95 -15.88 7.46
CA ALA A 210 7.06 -15.13 6.22
C ALA A 210 8.39 -15.42 5.48
N MET A 211 9.51 -15.41 6.20
CA MET A 211 10.82 -15.71 5.62
C MET A 211 10.91 -17.12 5.05
N LYS A 212 10.31 -18.12 5.71
CA LYS A 212 10.23 -19.49 5.20
C LYS A 212 9.46 -19.62 3.88
N LYS A 213 8.61 -18.65 3.56
CA LYS A 213 7.89 -18.58 2.28
C LYS A 213 8.66 -17.88 1.16
N GLY A 214 9.87 -17.40 1.45
CA GLY A 214 10.76 -16.77 0.48
C GLY A 214 10.86 -15.24 0.60
N VAL A 215 10.15 -14.64 1.55
CA VAL A 215 10.30 -13.21 1.85
C VAL A 215 11.71 -12.95 2.39
N ARG A 216 12.43 -12.01 1.77
CA ARG A 216 13.81 -11.65 2.13
C ARG A 216 13.88 -10.55 3.15
N ILE A 217 12.99 -9.56 3.06
CA ILE A 217 12.93 -8.42 3.96
C ILE A 217 11.52 -8.38 4.56
N VAL A 218 11.44 -8.46 5.89
CA VAL A 218 10.19 -8.25 6.63
C VAL A 218 10.30 -6.95 7.39
N ILE A 219 9.40 -6.00 7.13
CA ILE A 219 9.34 -4.69 7.79
C ILE A 219 8.04 -4.63 8.58
N VAL A 220 8.16 -4.34 9.88
CA VAL A 220 7.01 -4.23 10.79
C VAL A 220 6.91 -2.81 11.32
N THR A 221 5.84 -2.11 10.97
CA THR A 221 5.54 -0.77 11.47
C THR A 221 4.70 -0.85 12.74
N ARG A 222 4.99 0.02 13.74
CA ARG A 222 4.35 0.05 15.07
C ARG A 222 3.94 1.47 15.47
N GLY A 223 3.50 2.26 14.51
CA GLY A 223 3.09 3.64 14.74
C GLY A 223 4.15 4.44 15.50
N VAL A 224 3.78 4.99 16.63
CA VAL A 224 4.67 5.81 17.50
C VAL A 224 5.86 5.02 18.07
N ASN A 225 5.80 3.70 18.08
CA ASN A 225 6.90 2.85 18.55
C ASN A 225 7.96 2.58 17.47
N GLY A 226 7.83 3.22 16.29
CA GLY A 226 8.80 3.12 15.22
C GLY A 226 8.59 1.91 14.31
N THR A 227 9.68 1.40 13.76
CA THR A 227 9.67 0.28 12.82
C THR A 227 10.86 -0.65 13.02
N GLU A 228 10.66 -1.92 12.75
CA GLU A 228 11.70 -2.95 12.77
C GLU A 228 11.77 -3.61 11.40
N ALA A 229 12.97 -3.98 10.98
CA ALA A 229 13.17 -4.81 9.81
C ALA A 229 14.06 -6.02 10.12
N TYR A 230 13.73 -7.11 9.47
CA TYR A 230 14.41 -8.40 9.56
C TYR A 230 14.94 -8.76 8.18
N PHE A 231 16.22 -9.04 8.11
CA PHE A 231 16.95 -9.34 6.87
C PHE A 231 18.13 -10.24 7.17
N ASP A 232 18.27 -11.38 6.47
CA ASP A 232 19.35 -12.35 6.61
C ASP A 232 19.64 -12.73 8.09
N SER A 233 18.61 -13.09 8.84
CA SER A 233 18.67 -13.42 10.26
C SER A 233 19.18 -12.29 11.18
N ARG A 234 19.29 -11.08 10.66
CA ARG A 234 19.64 -9.87 11.40
C ARG A 234 18.42 -8.98 11.54
N LYS A 235 18.45 -8.13 12.55
CA LYS A 235 17.41 -7.16 12.85
C LYS A 235 17.99 -5.75 12.92
N THR A 236 17.24 -4.80 12.39
CA THR A 236 17.52 -3.37 12.56
C THR A 236 16.22 -2.62 12.84
N SER A 237 16.31 -1.35 13.25
CA SER A 237 15.12 -0.56 13.57
C SER A 237 15.38 0.93 13.31
N ALA A 238 14.28 1.68 13.13
CA ALA A 238 14.28 3.13 13.16
C ALA A 238 13.19 3.63 14.10
N GLN A 239 13.49 4.67 14.86
CA GLN A 239 12.55 5.33 15.75
C GLN A 239 11.53 6.12 14.93
N ALA A 240 10.29 6.23 15.42
CA ALA A 240 9.33 7.15 14.86
C ALA A 240 9.83 8.61 14.99
N VAL A 241 9.64 9.39 13.94
CA VAL A 241 9.93 10.83 14.00
C VAL A 241 8.77 11.53 14.70
N PRO A 242 8.99 12.23 15.81
CA PRO A 242 7.94 12.93 16.54
C PRO A 242 7.32 14.05 15.68
N VAL A 243 6.01 14.06 15.53
CA VAL A 243 5.25 15.11 14.83
C VAL A 243 3.92 15.35 15.53
N GLU A 244 3.34 16.53 15.34
CA GLU A 244 1.95 16.77 15.68
C GLU A 244 1.07 16.05 14.65
N VAL A 245 0.33 15.03 15.10
CA VAL A 245 -0.46 14.18 14.21
C VAL A 245 -1.77 14.87 13.85
N ALA A 246 -1.95 15.22 12.58
CA ALA A 246 -3.19 15.70 12.03
C ALA A 246 -4.09 14.54 11.55
N ASP A 247 -3.49 13.53 10.88
CA ASP A 247 -4.17 12.35 10.35
C ASP A 247 -3.17 11.19 10.22
N THR A 248 -3.65 9.95 10.24
CA THR A 248 -2.81 8.76 10.01
C THR A 248 -3.09 8.10 8.65
N ILE A 249 -4.04 8.61 7.88
CA ILE A 249 -4.41 8.08 6.56
C ILE A 249 -3.22 8.19 5.60
N GLY A 250 -2.88 7.08 4.95
CA GLY A 250 -1.80 7.01 3.96
C GLY A 250 -0.37 7.02 4.54
N ALA A 251 -0.20 7.07 5.87
CA ALA A 251 1.14 7.00 6.48
C ALA A 251 1.86 5.68 6.18
N GLY A 252 1.17 4.55 6.30
CA GLY A 252 1.69 3.23 5.92
C GLY A 252 2.02 3.11 4.44
N ASP A 253 1.17 3.69 3.58
CA ASP A 253 1.36 3.68 2.12
C ASP A 253 2.56 4.52 1.71
N SER A 254 2.71 5.72 2.30
CA SER A 254 3.85 6.61 2.04
C SER A 254 5.17 6.06 2.61
N PHE A 255 5.12 5.38 3.74
CA PHE A 255 6.25 4.62 4.28
C PHE A 255 6.68 3.53 3.30
N HIS A 256 5.74 2.72 2.81
CA HIS A 256 6.01 1.66 1.84
C HIS A 256 6.59 2.22 0.54
N ALA A 257 5.98 3.28 0.01
CA ALA A 257 6.50 3.98 -1.17
C ALA A 257 7.96 4.45 -0.97
N ALA A 258 8.26 5.02 0.20
CA ALA A 258 9.62 5.49 0.50
C ALA A 258 10.64 4.35 0.53
N ILE A 259 10.31 3.19 1.09
CA ILE A 259 11.16 1.98 1.01
C ILE A 259 11.43 1.61 -0.44
N LEU A 260 10.38 1.57 -1.28
CA LEU A 260 10.52 1.23 -2.70
C LEU A 260 11.37 2.25 -3.46
N VAL A 261 11.17 3.54 -3.18
CA VAL A 261 11.96 4.61 -3.82
C VAL A 261 13.42 4.51 -3.41
N TRP A 262 13.70 4.31 -2.12
CA TRP A 262 15.06 4.13 -1.62
C TRP A 262 15.75 2.93 -2.32
N LEU A 263 15.11 1.78 -2.35
CA LEU A 263 15.64 0.59 -3.04
C LEU A 263 15.88 0.84 -4.53
N ASN A 264 14.93 1.53 -5.19
CA ASN A 264 15.06 1.89 -6.60
C ASN A 264 16.25 2.82 -6.86
N GLU A 265 16.52 3.79 -6.01
CA GLU A 265 17.66 4.71 -6.09
C GLU A 265 19.00 3.98 -5.86
N HIS A 266 19.01 2.94 -5.03
CA HIS A 266 20.19 2.10 -4.75
C HIS A 266 20.34 0.91 -5.72
N GLY A 267 19.73 0.98 -6.90
CA GLY A 267 19.98 0.03 -7.98
C GLY A 267 19.21 -1.29 -7.87
N VAL A 268 18.37 -1.48 -6.84
CA VAL A 268 17.57 -2.70 -6.68
C VAL A 268 16.48 -2.74 -7.75
N ARG A 269 16.57 -3.73 -8.65
CA ARG A 269 15.65 -3.91 -9.79
C ARG A 269 15.09 -5.32 -9.86
N GLU A 270 15.82 -6.29 -9.38
CA GLU A 270 15.53 -7.71 -9.45
C GLU A 270 15.80 -8.36 -8.09
N PRO A 271 15.21 -9.52 -7.78
CA PRO A 271 15.40 -10.18 -6.48
C PRO A 271 16.87 -10.48 -6.14
N VAL A 272 17.71 -10.71 -7.15
CA VAL A 272 19.15 -10.97 -6.96
C VAL A 272 19.86 -9.79 -6.29
N HIS A 273 19.49 -8.55 -6.61
CA HIS A 273 20.10 -7.34 -6.02
C HIS A 273 19.82 -7.20 -4.52
N LEU A 274 18.79 -7.88 -3.98
CA LEU A 274 18.56 -7.90 -2.53
C LEU A 274 19.68 -8.60 -1.76
N HIS A 275 20.48 -9.45 -2.41
CA HIS A 275 21.63 -10.12 -1.78
C HIS A 275 22.82 -9.18 -1.62
N GLU A 276 22.85 -8.07 -2.32
CA GLU A 276 23.93 -7.09 -2.27
C GLU A 276 23.74 -6.08 -1.13
N LEU A 277 22.51 -6.02 -0.55
CA LEU A 277 22.18 -5.13 0.54
C LEU A 277 22.79 -5.57 1.86
N THR A 278 23.18 -4.60 2.67
CA THR A 278 23.60 -4.79 4.05
C THR A 278 22.46 -4.46 5.03
N ILE A 279 22.61 -4.85 6.29
CA ILE A 279 21.65 -4.48 7.33
C ILE A 279 21.64 -2.96 7.58
N GLU A 280 22.72 -2.27 7.29
CA GLU A 280 22.83 -0.81 7.40
C GLU A 280 22.04 -0.13 6.27
N ASP A 281 22.10 -0.64 5.05
CA ASP A 281 21.28 -0.17 3.93
C ASP A 281 19.79 -0.26 4.28
N ILE A 282 19.38 -1.38 4.90
CA ILE A 282 17.99 -1.52 5.37
C ILE A 282 17.67 -0.48 6.44
N ARG A 283 18.59 -0.22 7.37
CA ARG A 283 18.41 0.82 8.41
C ARG A 283 18.22 2.21 7.80
N GLU A 284 19.03 2.57 6.82
CA GLU A 284 18.91 3.84 6.10
C GLU A 284 17.55 3.96 5.39
N ALA A 285 17.11 2.90 4.71
CA ALA A 285 15.79 2.85 4.10
C ALA A 285 14.66 3.07 5.12
N LEU A 286 14.76 2.45 6.32
CA LEU A 286 13.78 2.66 7.40
C LEU A 286 13.77 4.10 7.89
N VAL A 287 14.94 4.70 8.11
CA VAL A 287 15.07 6.11 8.56
C VAL A 287 14.44 7.06 7.53
N PHE A 288 14.72 6.86 6.25
CA PHE A 288 14.10 7.62 5.17
C PHE A 288 12.59 7.48 5.17
N ALA A 289 12.08 6.24 5.25
CA ALA A 289 10.67 5.96 5.22
C ALA A 289 9.90 6.49 6.44
N THR A 290 10.50 6.43 7.64
CA THR A 290 9.88 7.02 8.83
C THR A 290 9.76 8.54 8.75
N LYS A 291 10.73 9.24 8.15
CA LYS A 291 10.64 10.69 7.89
C LYS A 291 9.48 11.01 6.95
N VAL A 292 9.35 10.26 5.85
CA VAL A 292 8.24 10.44 4.89
C VAL A 292 6.89 10.21 5.55
N ALA A 293 6.73 9.12 6.30
CA ALA A 293 5.50 8.79 7.01
C ALA A 293 5.13 9.86 8.06
N ALA A 294 6.10 10.38 8.79
CA ALA A 294 5.89 11.41 9.80
C ALA A 294 5.34 12.71 9.18
N ILE A 295 5.90 13.15 8.05
CA ILE A 295 5.37 14.32 7.33
C ILE A 295 3.96 14.04 6.81
N THR A 296 3.67 12.84 6.32
CA THR A 296 2.31 12.46 5.93
C THR A 296 1.35 12.56 7.12
N CYS A 297 1.75 12.06 8.30
CA CYS A 297 0.93 12.14 9.52
C CYS A 297 0.67 13.59 9.98
N SER A 298 1.54 14.54 9.68
CA SER A 298 1.35 15.96 10.05
C SER A 298 0.35 16.70 9.16
N ARG A 299 -0.24 16.02 8.15
CA ARG A 299 -1.18 16.59 7.18
C ARG A 299 -2.52 15.88 7.24
N THR A 300 -3.59 16.55 6.80
CA THR A 300 -4.92 15.95 6.74
C THR A 300 -5.07 15.10 5.46
N GLY A 301 -5.50 13.85 5.63
CA GLY A 301 -5.67 12.88 4.54
C GLY A 301 -4.34 12.31 4.05
N SER A 302 -4.38 11.49 2.99
CA SER A 302 -3.17 10.90 2.37
C SER A 302 -2.46 11.96 1.51
N ASP A 303 -1.64 12.82 2.16
CA ASP A 303 -0.87 13.88 1.50
C ASP A 303 0.65 13.71 1.75
N PRO A 304 1.32 12.76 1.07
CA PRO A 304 2.74 12.49 1.24
C PRO A 304 3.60 13.66 0.76
N PRO A 305 4.78 13.86 1.36
CA PRO A 305 5.68 14.96 0.98
C PRO A 305 6.24 14.78 -0.44
N ARG A 306 6.62 15.90 -1.04
CA ARG A 306 7.48 15.91 -2.22
C ARG A 306 8.96 15.79 -1.81
N ARG A 307 9.80 15.27 -2.69
CA ARG A 307 11.24 15.05 -2.40
C ARG A 307 11.93 16.28 -1.81
N ARG A 308 11.65 17.48 -2.33
CA ARG A 308 12.23 18.74 -1.85
C ARG A 308 11.92 19.06 -0.39
N GLU A 309 10.79 18.62 0.13
CA GLU A 309 10.33 18.86 1.51
C GLU A 309 11.04 17.96 2.54
N LEU A 310 11.83 17.00 2.09
CA LEU A 310 12.64 16.12 2.96
C LEU A 310 14.01 16.73 3.30
N SER A 311 14.41 17.78 2.61
CA SER A 311 15.72 18.44 2.80
C SER A 311 15.65 19.60 3.81
N GLU A 312 14.44 19.94 4.24
CA GLU A 312 14.16 20.91 5.28
C GLU A 312 13.98 20.22 6.65
#